data_a832a93175a7096d42db9d27e58f30df
#
_entry.id   a832a93175a7096d42db9d27e58f30df
#
_cell.length_a   1.000
_cell.length_b   1.000
_cell.length_c   1.000
_cell.angle_alpha   90.00
_cell.angle_beta   90.00
_cell.angle_gamma   90.00
#
_symmetry.space_group_name_H-M   'P 1'
#
loop_
_entity.id
_entity.type
_entity.pdbx_description
1 polymer ?
#
loop_
_entity_poly.entity_id
_entity_poly.type
_entity_poly.pdbx_seq_one_letter_code
_entity_poly.pdbx_strand_id
1 'polypeptide(L)'
;MHDRLQVAHKELAELELRANTMFDKIVHSGMSKDDSAFVELALEKNREVVQLTEAAIEVGELTLDALFDENLVLIPGSNPPRFTSKLTIWADKNWRPFYDRTKALRPEILTVVCTSRHGFLPTHLSEFSRAPNGDLTHDTRYCRNGRVFNEEGIDLIAKASEQDYMMAVYRHTGATSQGGNRDSAVVRNVYVPLRIKGRRWGDLEVAYIL
;
A
#
# COMPACT_ATOMS: atom_id res chain seq x y z
N MET A 1 -30.80 18.63 -8.19
CA MET A 1 -30.51 17.23 -7.78
C MET A 1 -29.02 16.95 -7.76
N HIS A 2 -28.26 17.39 -8.78
CA HIS A 2 -26.80 17.23 -8.87
C HIS A 2 -26.05 17.85 -7.67
N ASP A 3 -26.39 19.08 -7.28
CA ASP A 3 -25.76 19.79 -6.15
C ASP A 3 -25.95 19.09 -4.79
N ARG A 4 -27.12 18.47 -4.56
CA ARG A 4 -27.37 17.72 -3.32
C ARG A 4 -26.56 16.43 -3.23
N LEU A 5 -26.31 15.77 -4.35
CA LEU A 5 -25.44 14.60 -4.41
C LEU A 5 -23.98 14.98 -4.15
N GLN A 6 -23.50 16.09 -4.71
CA GLN A 6 -22.14 16.58 -4.44
C GLN A 6 -21.94 16.94 -2.97
N VAL A 7 -22.91 17.62 -2.36
CA VAL A 7 -22.89 17.95 -0.91
C VAL A 7 -22.85 16.67 -0.08
N ALA A 8 -23.73 15.69 -0.38
CA ALA A 8 -23.75 14.42 0.35
C ALA A 8 -22.44 13.62 0.21
N HIS A 9 -21.83 13.60 -0.98
CA HIS A 9 -20.50 12.98 -1.18
C HIS A 9 -19.41 13.65 -0.35
N LYS A 10 -19.40 14.98 -0.31
CA LYS A 10 -18.45 15.74 0.51
C LYS A 10 -18.63 15.47 2.00
N GLU A 11 -19.87 15.48 2.50
CA GLU A 11 -20.17 15.19 3.90
C GLU A 11 -19.78 13.76 4.28
N LEU A 12 -20.00 12.79 3.37
CA LEU A 12 -19.59 11.41 3.59
C LEU A 12 -18.06 11.28 3.68
N ALA A 13 -17.31 11.91 2.77
CA ALA A 13 -15.85 11.93 2.81
C ALA A 13 -15.30 12.57 4.10
N GLU A 14 -15.93 13.67 4.58
CA GLU A 14 -15.56 14.28 5.85
C GLU A 14 -15.83 13.35 7.05
N LEU A 15 -16.94 12.59 7.02
CA LEU A 15 -17.26 11.63 8.08
C LEU A 15 -16.27 10.46 8.08
N GLU A 16 -15.92 9.94 6.91
CA GLU A 16 -14.91 8.89 6.78
C GLU A 16 -13.54 9.34 7.31
N LEU A 17 -13.14 10.57 6.99
CA LEU A 17 -11.90 11.13 7.49
C LEU A 17 -11.90 11.27 9.01
N ARG A 18 -12.99 11.77 9.61
CA ARG A 18 -13.13 11.87 11.07
C ARG A 18 -13.11 10.51 11.74
N ALA A 19 -13.79 9.51 11.16
CA ALA A 19 -13.79 8.14 11.68
C ALA A 19 -12.38 7.54 11.66
N ASN A 20 -11.62 7.72 10.58
CA ASN A 20 -10.23 7.27 10.48
C ASN A 20 -9.33 7.98 11.50
N THR A 21 -9.47 9.28 11.66
CA THR A 21 -8.71 10.04 12.67
C THR A 21 -8.99 9.56 14.09
N MET A 22 -10.25 9.23 14.41
CA MET A 22 -10.60 8.65 15.71
C MET A 22 -10.00 7.27 15.89
N PHE A 23 -10.09 6.41 14.88
CA PHE A 23 -9.52 5.06 14.93
C PHE A 23 -8.01 5.10 15.13
N ASP A 24 -7.29 5.91 14.39
CA ASP A 24 -5.86 6.12 14.55
C ASP A 24 -5.48 6.52 15.98
N LYS A 25 -6.21 7.45 16.58
CA LYS A 25 -6.02 7.86 17.98
C LYS A 25 -6.29 6.72 18.97
N ILE A 26 -7.30 5.89 18.74
CA ILE A 26 -7.62 4.72 19.57
C ILE A 26 -6.46 3.73 19.55
N VAL A 27 -5.90 3.44 18.39
CA VAL A 27 -4.76 2.53 18.27
C VAL A 27 -3.52 3.12 18.94
N HIS A 28 -3.21 4.40 18.72
CA HIS A 28 -2.09 5.08 19.37
C HIS A 28 -2.23 5.14 20.91
N SER A 29 -3.45 5.12 21.44
CA SER A 29 -3.67 5.05 22.89
C SER A 29 -3.43 3.65 23.49
N GLY A 30 -3.15 2.64 22.67
CA GLY A 30 -2.97 1.24 23.09
C GLY A 30 -4.26 0.53 23.51
N MET A 31 -5.44 1.12 23.25
CA MET A 31 -6.73 0.50 23.59
C MET A 31 -7.10 -0.66 22.67
N SER A 32 -6.57 -0.71 21.46
CA SER A 32 -6.81 -1.81 20.52
C SER A 32 -5.62 -2.77 20.51
N LYS A 33 -5.67 -3.80 21.34
CA LYS A 33 -4.58 -4.79 21.48
C LYS A 33 -4.35 -5.60 20.19
N ASP A 34 -5.42 -5.93 19.50
CA ASP A 34 -5.34 -6.72 18.27
C ASP A 34 -4.66 -5.90 17.16
N ASP A 35 -4.99 -4.64 17.03
CA ASP A 35 -4.35 -3.73 16.07
C ASP A 35 -2.90 -3.44 16.42
N SER A 36 -2.57 -3.33 17.73
CA SER A 36 -1.19 -3.09 18.19
C SER A 36 -0.22 -4.17 17.69
N ALA A 37 -0.64 -5.43 17.64
CA ALA A 37 0.20 -6.52 17.12
C ALA A 37 0.53 -6.37 15.62
N PHE A 38 -0.37 -5.78 14.82
CA PHE A 38 -0.10 -5.48 13.40
C PHE A 38 0.73 -4.22 13.22
N VAL A 39 0.57 -3.23 14.10
CA VAL A 39 1.44 -2.05 14.14
C VAL A 39 2.89 -2.46 14.44
N GLU A 40 3.11 -3.28 15.49
CA GLU A 40 4.45 -3.79 15.84
C GLU A 40 5.07 -4.57 14.67
N LEU A 41 4.27 -5.44 14.03
CA LEU A 41 4.71 -6.18 12.84
C LEU A 41 5.09 -5.23 11.70
N ALA A 42 4.27 -4.23 11.41
CA ALA A 42 4.54 -3.28 10.34
C ALA A 42 5.81 -2.46 10.61
N LEU A 43 6.03 -2.01 11.85
CA LEU A 43 7.25 -1.31 12.26
C LEU A 43 8.49 -2.21 12.15
N GLU A 44 8.39 -3.49 12.55
CA GLU A 44 9.46 -4.47 12.38
C GLU A 44 9.79 -4.68 10.89
N LYS A 45 8.77 -4.90 10.06
CA LYS A 45 8.94 -5.15 8.62
C LYS A 45 9.42 -3.91 7.87
N ASN A 46 9.05 -2.72 8.34
CA ASN A 46 9.62 -1.49 7.80
C ASN A 46 11.14 -1.42 8.02
N ARG A 47 11.62 -1.76 9.22
CA ARG A 47 13.07 -1.83 9.47
C ARG A 47 13.76 -2.87 8.58
N GLU A 48 13.13 -4.04 8.38
CA GLU A 48 13.66 -5.09 7.52
C GLU A 48 13.78 -4.65 6.06
N VAL A 49 12.74 -4.03 5.49
CA VAL A 49 12.79 -3.55 4.09
C VAL A 49 13.74 -2.38 3.90
N VAL A 50 13.89 -1.51 4.91
CA VAL A 50 14.92 -0.46 4.91
C VAL A 50 16.31 -1.08 4.83
N GLN A 51 16.62 -2.01 5.72
CA GLN A 51 17.92 -2.70 5.74
C GLN A 51 18.22 -3.42 4.43
N LEU A 52 17.23 -4.15 3.89
CA LEU A 52 17.33 -4.82 2.58
C LEU A 52 17.68 -3.84 1.47
N THR A 53 17.00 -2.70 1.45
CA THR A 53 17.17 -1.69 0.40
C THR A 53 18.51 -0.94 0.54
N GLU A 54 18.88 -0.57 1.76
CA GLU A 54 20.15 0.12 2.02
C GLU A 54 21.36 -0.79 1.76
N ALA A 55 21.29 -2.07 2.12
CA ALA A 55 22.32 -3.03 1.80
C ALA A 55 22.54 -3.17 0.28
N ALA A 56 21.46 -3.22 -0.51
CA ALA A 56 21.57 -3.25 -1.96
C ALA A 56 22.21 -2.00 -2.55
N ILE A 57 21.96 -0.84 -1.93
CA ILE A 57 22.63 0.42 -2.33
C ILE A 57 24.12 0.37 -2.01
N GLU A 58 24.49 -0.14 -0.84
CA GLU A 58 25.89 -0.23 -0.41
C GLU A 58 26.75 -1.13 -1.31
N VAL A 59 26.16 -2.23 -1.83
CA VAL A 59 26.85 -3.15 -2.75
C VAL A 59 26.68 -2.77 -4.22
N GLY A 60 25.98 -1.68 -4.53
CA GLY A 60 25.78 -1.17 -5.89
C GLY A 60 24.75 -1.92 -6.74
N GLU A 61 23.93 -2.79 -6.15
CA GLU A 61 22.82 -3.46 -6.84
C GLU A 61 21.63 -2.52 -7.13
N LEU A 62 21.51 -1.46 -6.34
CA LEU A 62 20.52 -0.39 -6.50
C LEU A 62 21.22 0.95 -6.33
N THR A 63 20.84 1.94 -7.15
CA THR A 63 21.30 3.32 -6.96
C THR A 63 20.22 4.18 -6.34
N LEU A 64 20.60 5.25 -5.64
CA LEU A 64 19.64 6.23 -5.11
C LEU A 64 18.82 6.87 -6.24
N ASP A 65 19.45 7.14 -7.41
CA ASP A 65 18.75 7.68 -8.58
C ASP A 65 17.68 6.71 -9.12
N ALA A 66 17.94 5.40 -9.07
CA ALA A 66 16.94 4.42 -9.47
C ALA A 66 15.82 4.27 -8.44
N LEU A 67 16.17 4.28 -7.14
CA LEU A 67 15.18 4.21 -6.05
C LEU A 67 14.22 5.40 -6.07
N PHE A 68 14.76 6.62 -6.25
CA PHE A 68 13.98 7.86 -6.24
C PHE A 68 13.59 8.35 -7.65
N ASP A 69 13.61 7.45 -8.65
CA ASP A 69 13.19 7.79 -10.01
C ASP A 69 11.67 7.99 -10.05
N GLU A 70 11.25 9.22 -10.31
CA GLU A 70 9.85 9.62 -10.46
C GLU A 70 9.39 9.62 -11.93
N ASN A 71 10.28 9.29 -12.88
CA ASN A 71 9.94 9.21 -14.28
C ASN A 71 9.24 7.89 -14.58
N LEU A 72 7.92 7.89 -14.49
CA LEU A 72 7.09 6.73 -14.78
C LEU A 72 6.86 6.60 -16.27
N VAL A 73 7.23 5.45 -16.83
CA VAL A 73 7.01 5.13 -18.24
C VAL A 73 5.78 4.23 -18.37
N LEU A 74 4.77 4.70 -19.10
CA LEU A 74 3.55 3.92 -19.35
C LEU A 74 3.88 2.62 -20.08
N ILE A 75 3.36 1.51 -19.62
CA ILE A 75 3.40 0.22 -20.32
C ILE A 75 2.32 0.23 -21.40
N PRO A 76 2.69 0.20 -22.69
CA PRO A 76 1.72 0.29 -23.79
C PRO A 76 0.66 -0.80 -23.72
N GLY A 77 -0.59 -0.42 -23.96
CA GLY A 77 -1.72 -1.36 -24.00
C GLY A 77 -2.17 -1.89 -22.64
N SER A 78 -1.60 -1.42 -21.53
CA SER A 78 -2.06 -1.81 -20.19
C SER A 78 -3.40 -1.16 -19.85
N ASN A 79 -4.36 -1.95 -19.39
CA ASN A 79 -5.65 -1.49 -18.91
C ASN A 79 -6.11 -2.35 -17.70
N PRO A 80 -6.14 -1.81 -16.47
CA PRO A 80 -5.83 -0.41 -16.09
C PRO A 80 -4.39 0.02 -16.41
N PRO A 81 -4.13 1.34 -16.51
CA PRO A 81 -2.80 1.86 -16.81
C PRO A 81 -1.75 1.38 -15.80
N ARG A 82 -0.63 0.90 -16.32
CA ARG A 82 0.53 0.45 -15.53
C ARG A 82 1.79 1.14 -16.03
N PHE A 83 2.72 1.34 -15.13
CA PHE A 83 3.96 2.06 -15.38
C PHE A 83 5.17 1.25 -14.93
N THR A 84 6.32 1.59 -15.46
CA THR A 84 7.62 1.12 -15.00
C THR A 84 8.52 2.31 -14.68
N SER A 85 9.50 2.09 -13.81
CA SER A 85 10.57 3.02 -13.45
C SER A 85 11.89 2.26 -13.38
N LYS A 86 12.99 2.95 -13.14
CA LYS A 86 14.30 2.31 -12.91
C LYS A 86 14.29 1.36 -11.70
N LEU A 87 13.39 1.57 -10.72
CA LEU A 87 13.25 0.74 -9.53
C LEU A 87 12.56 -0.59 -9.82
N THR A 88 11.66 -0.66 -10.81
CA THR A 88 10.69 -1.76 -10.98
C THR A 88 11.34 -3.14 -11.00
N ILE A 89 12.39 -3.34 -11.80
CA ILE A 89 13.05 -4.66 -11.94
C ILE A 89 13.69 -5.09 -10.62
N TRP A 90 14.36 -4.18 -9.93
CA TRP A 90 14.96 -4.48 -8.64
C TRP A 90 13.90 -4.77 -7.56
N ALA A 91 12.81 -4.00 -7.53
CA ALA A 91 11.70 -4.20 -6.60
C ALA A 91 11.02 -5.56 -6.84
N ASP A 92 10.81 -5.96 -8.07
CA ASP A 92 10.26 -7.28 -8.42
C ASP A 92 11.13 -8.43 -7.90
N LYS A 93 12.45 -8.27 -7.96
CA LYS A 93 13.40 -9.29 -7.50
C LYS A 93 13.56 -9.34 -5.98
N ASN A 94 13.46 -8.20 -5.29
CA ASN A 94 13.84 -8.07 -3.88
C ASN A 94 12.65 -7.78 -2.96
N TRP A 95 11.79 -6.80 -3.29
CA TRP A 95 10.65 -6.45 -2.46
C TRP A 95 9.50 -7.44 -2.57
N ARG A 96 9.20 -7.97 -3.78
CA ARG A 96 8.10 -8.94 -3.95
C ARG A 96 8.27 -10.19 -3.08
N PRO A 97 9.43 -10.89 -3.07
CA PRO A 97 9.63 -12.01 -2.17
C PRO A 97 9.53 -11.63 -0.68
N PHE A 98 9.95 -10.43 -0.32
CA PHE A 98 9.78 -9.89 1.03
C PHE A 98 8.29 -9.73 1.37
N TYR A 99 7.46 -9.19 0.47
CA TYR A 99 6.03 -9.07 0.68
C TYR A 99 5.35 -10.43 0.84
N ASP A 100 5.67 -11.39 -0.03
CA ASP A 100 5.09 -12.73 0.01
C ASP A 100 5.41 -13.44 1.35
N ARG A 101 6.66 -13.35 1.81
CA ARG A 101 7.07 -13.91 3.12
C ARG A 101 6.35 -13.23 4.28
N THR A 102 6.23 -11.91 4.23
CA THR A 102 5.57 -11.15 5.30
C THR A 102 4.08 -11.47 5.37
N LYS A 103 3.41 -11.54 4.21
CA LYS A 103 2.00 -11.95 4.15
C LYS A 103 1.77 -13.35 4.72
N ALA A 104 2.69 -14.27 4.49
CA ALA A 104 2.59 -15.66 4.97
C ALA A 104 2.72 -15.80 6.50
N LEU A 105 3.13 -14.76 7.23
CA LEU A 105 3.26 -14.80 8.68
C LEU A 105 1.92 -14.91 9.41
N ARG A 106 0.84 -14.34 8.84
CA ARG A 106 -0.49 -14.35 9.44
C ARG A 106 -1.59 -14.42 8.38
N PRO A 107 -2.61 -15.26 8.54
CA PRO A 107 -3.70 -15.39 7.58
C PRO A 107 -4.58 -14.14 7.48
N GLU A 108 -4.57 -13.28 8.50
CA GLU A 108 -5.32 -12.02 8.53
C GLU A 108 -4.71 -10.97 7.58
N ILE A 109 -3.41 -11.07 7.23
CA ILE A 109 -2.75 -10.12 6.34
C ILE A 109 -3.27 -10.32 4.92
N LEU A 110 -3.86 -9.27 4.38
CA LEU A 110 -4.35 -9.24 2.99
C LEU A 110 -3.25 -8.83 2.02
N THR A 111 -2.48 -7.81 2.38
CA THR A 111 -1.42 -7.29 1.53
C THR A 111 -0.31 -6.63 2.34
N VAL A 112 0.89 -6.68 1.78
CA VAL A 112 2.06 -5.94 2.21
C VAL A 112 2.67 -5.33 0.97
N VAL A 113 2.88 -4.02 0.95
CA VAL A 113 3.45 -3.30 -0.19
C VAL A 113 4.23 -2.07 0.25
N CYS A 114 5.16 -1.62 -0.59
CA CYS A 114 5.75 -0.29 -0.47
C CYS A 114 5.19 0.58 -1.59
N THR A 115 4.63 1.73 -1.24
CA THR A 115 4.12 2.73 -2.18
C THR A 115 4.92 4.02 -2.08
N SER A 116 5.23 4.64 -3.21
CA SER A 116 5.90 5.93 -3.20
C SER A 116 5.00 7.04 -2.66
N ARG A 117 5.59 8.19 -2.33
CA ARG A 117 4.82 9.39 -1.91
C ARG A 117 3.74 9.82 -2.92
N HIS A 118 3.90 9.45 -4.18
CA HIS A 118 2.95 9.75 -5.26
C HIS A 118 2.04 8.57 -5.59
N GLY A 119 2.00 7.53 -4.73
CA GLY A 119 1.13 6.37 -4.88
C GLY A 119 1.63 5.34 -5.90
N PHE A 120 2.83 5.47 -6.45
CA PHE A 120 3.38 4.47 -7.36
C PHE A 120 3.75 3.19 -6.61
N LEU A 121 3.27 2.07 -7.13
CA LEU A 121 3.48 0.73 -6.62
C LEU A 121 4.38 -0.04 -7.59
N PRO A 122 5.71 -0.01 -7.42
CA PRO A 122 6.65 -0.60 -8.40
C PRO A 122 6.48 -2.11 -8.55
N THR A 123 6.11 -2.79 -7.47
CA THR A 123 5.82 -4.22 -7.43
C THR A 123 4.69 -4.52 -6.44
N HIS A 124 4.11 -5.70 -6.49
CA HIS A 124 3.09 -6.19 -5.57
C HIS A 124 3.38 -7.64 -5.18
N LEU A 125 2.59 -8.22 -4.25
CA LEU A 125 2.57 -9.66 -3.98
C LEU A 125 2.51 -10.46 -5.30
N SER A 126 3.11 -11.64 -5.31
CA SER A 126 3.12 -12.49 -6.51
C SER A 126 1.71 -12.78 -7.05
N GLU A 127 0.72 -12.98 -6.17
CA GLU A 127 -0.67 -13.21 -6.55
C GLU A 127 -1.33 -12.01 -7.26
N PHE A 128 -0.84 -10.78 -7.04
CA PHE A 128 -1.33 -9.54 -7.64
C PHE A 128 -0.35 -8.94 -8.67
N SER A 129 0.65 -9.71 -9.07
CA SER A 129 1.63 -9.33 -10.10
C SER A 129 1.58 -10.30 -11.29
N ARG A 130 0.38 -10.80 -11.61
CA ARG A 130 0.17 -11.75 -12.73
C ARG A 130 0.35 -11.05 -14.08
N ALA A 131 0.61 -11.83 -15.10
CA ALA A 131 0.59 -11.34 -16.47
C ALA A 131 -0.84 -10.92 -16.86
N PRO A 132 -1.02 -9.78 -17.54
CA PRO A 132 -2.32 -9.38 -18.06
C PRO A 132 -2.78 -10.36 -19.16
N ASN A 133 -4.09 -10.57 -19.23
CA ASN A 133 -4.70 -11.43 -20.26
C ASN A 133 -5.71 -10.68 -21.15
N GLY A 134 -5.88 -9.36 -20.92
CA GLY A 134 -6.80 -8.50 -21.65
C GLY A 134 -8.24 -8.48 -21.12
N ASP A 135 -8.57 -9.31 -20.13
CA ASP A 135 -9.83 -9.20 -19.39
C ASP A 135 -9.71 -8.13 -18.31
N LEU A 136 -10.53 -7.07 -18.40
CA LEU A 136 -10.45 -5.93 -17.50
C LEU A 136 -10.66 -6.31 -16.04
N THR A 137 -11.53 -7.28 -15.76
CA THR A 137 -11.81 -7.75 -14.40
C THR A 137 -10.60 -8.48 -13.82
N HIS A 138 -10.02 -9.39 -14.60
CA HIS A 138 -8.80 -10.09 -14.26
C HIS A 138 -7.64 -9.11 -14.05
N ASP A 139 -7.40 -8.22 -15.01
CA ASP A 139 -6.26 -7.31 -15.01
C ASP A 139 -6.36 -6.26 -13.90
N THR A 140 -7.58 -5.78 -13.61
CA THR A 140 -7.83 -4.91 -12.45
C THR A 140 -7.51 -5.60 -11.13
N ARG A 141 -7.85 -6.88 -11.01
CA ARG A 141 -7.70 -7.65 -9.77
C ARG A 141 -6.27 -8.16 -9.55
N TYR A 142 -5.63 -8.69 -10.59
CA TYR A 142 -4.40 -9.48 -10.46
C TYR A 142 -3.16 -8.84 -11.06
N CYS A 143 -3.29 -7.75 -11.84
CA CYS A 143 -2.18 -7.04 -12.44
C CYS A 143 -2.01 -5.67 -11.79
N ARG A 144 -1.68 -5.66 -10.49
CA ARG A 144 -1.63 -4.45 -9.69
C ARG A 144 -0.24 -3.81 -9.60
N ASN A 145 0.82 -4.56 -9.88
CA ASN A 145 2.18 -4.05 -9.95
C ASN A 145 2.33 -3.01 -11.07
N GLY A 146 3.08 -1.95 -10.82
CA GLY A 146 3.26 -0.83 -11.76
C GLY A 146 2.09 0.16 -11.79
N ARG A 147 1.08 0.03 -10.92
CA ARG A 147 -0.03 1.00 -10.86
C ARG A 147 0.31 2.20 -10.00
N VAL A 148 -0.42 3.28 -10.21
CA VAL A 148 -0.41 4.46 -9.36
C VAL A 148 -1.75 4.53 -8.63
N PHE A 149 -1.69 4.54 -7.31
CA PHE A 149 -2.82 4.73 -6.40
C PHE A 149 -2.63 6.09 -5.72
N ASN A 150 -3.24 7.11 -6.26
CA ASN A 150 -3.22 8.47 -5.76
C ASN A 150 -4.65 8.95 -5.47
N GLU A 151 -5.49 8.01 -5.02
CA GLU A 151 -6.86 8.30 -4.67
C GLU A 151 -6.90 9.30 -3.53
N GLU A 152 -7.91 10.14 -3.55
CA GLU A 152 -8.12 11.19 -2.55
C GLU A 152 -8.46 10.55 -1.19
N GLY A 153 -8.14 11.26 -0.11
CA GLY A 153 -8.55 10.88 1.24
C GLY A 153 -7.43 10.41 2.13
N ILE A 154 -7.65 9.29 2.84
CA ILE A 154 -6.77 8.83 3.93
C ILE A 154 -5.36 8.46 3.46
N ASP A 155 -5.20 7.94 2.24
CA ASP A 155 -3.90 7.59 1.68
C ASP A 155 -2.99 8.81 1.51
N LEU A 156 -3.55 9.95 1.07
CA LEU A 156 -2.80 11.20 0.94
C LEU A 156 -2.37 11.73 2.32
N ILE A 157 -3.24 11.60 3.32
CA ILE A 157 -2.95 12.02 4.70
C ILE A 157 -1.85 11.14 5.28
N ALA A 158 -1.92 9.83 5.09
CA ALA A 158 -0.89 8.90 5.53
C ALA A 158 0.46 9.22 4.88
N LYS A 159 0.48 9.45 3.56
CA LYS A 159 1.68 9.83 2.80
C LYS A 159 2.28 11.17 3.20
N ALA A 160 1.48 12.08 3.76
CA ALA A 160 1.93 13.36 4.31
C ALA A 160 2.30 13.31 5.80
N SER A 161 1.89 12.26 6.52
CA SER A 161 2.15 12.11 7.95
C SER A 161 3.63 11.94 8.24
N GLU A 162 4.11 12.60 9.30
CA GLU A 162 5.47 12.45 9.84
C GLU A 162 5.48 11.64 11.14
N GLN A 163 4.35 11.04 11.52
CA GLN A 163 4.25 10.12 12.67
C GLN A 163 5.02 8.82 12.37
N ASP A 164 5.34 8.06 13.42
CA ASP A 164 6.03 6.78 13.30
C ASP A 164 5.20 5.76 12.51
N TYR A 165 3.89 5.85 12.60
CA TYR A 165 2.92 5.13 11.79
C TYR A 165 1.57 5.88 11.76
N MET A 166 0.71 5.49 10.84
CA MET A 166 -0.68 5.93 10.77
C MET A 166 -1.59 4.73 10.49
N MET A 167 -2.78 4.75 11.08
CA MET A 167 -3.80 3.73 10.86
C MET A 167 -4.94 4.27 10.02
N ALA A 168 -5.41 3.44 9.07
CA ALA A 168 -6.63 3.71 8.33
C ALA A 168 -7.55 2.50 8.31
N VAL A 169 -8.84 2.76 8.18
CA VAL A 169 -9.89 1.77 8.01
C VAL A 169 -10.71 2.11 6.79
N TYR A 170 -10.92 1.14 5.92
CA TYR A 170 -11.78 1.30 4.76
C TYR A 170 -12.58 0.04 4.47
N ARG A 171 -13.69 0.19 3.75
CA ARG A 171 -14.48 -0.94 3.27
C ARG A 171 -13.92 -1.41 1.94
N HIS A 172 -13.53 -2.66 1.87
CA HIS A 172 -13.13 -3.27 0.62
C HIS A 172 -14.34 -3.85 -0.08
N THR A 173 -14.74 -3.23 -1.21
CA THR A 173 -15.79 -3.73 -2.10
C THR A 173 -15.16 -4.56 -3.21
N GLY A 174 -14.77 -5.78 -2.91
CA GLY A 174 -14.15 -6.68 -3.90
C GLY A 174 -13.93 -8.06 -3.32
N ALA A 175 -13.96 -9.10 -4.17
CA ALA A 175 -13.70 -10.45 -3.75
C ALA A 175 -12.31 -10.58 -3.13
N THR A 176 -12.23 -11.00 -1.88
CA THR A 176 -10.97 -11.38 -1.25
C THR A 176 -10.38 -12.58 -1.99
N SER A 177 -9.06 -12.75 -1.94
CA SER A 177 -8.31 -13.87 -2.54
C SER A 177 -8.79 -15.25 -2.10
N GLN A 178 -9.64 -15.35 -1.08
CA GLN A 178 -10.16 -16.61 -0.53
C GLN A 178 -11.57 -17.02 -1.05
N GLY A 179 -12.07 -16.40 -2.13
CA GLY A 179 -13.29 -16.88 -2.80
C GLY A 179 -14.60 -16.78 -2.00
N GLY A 180 -14.57 -16.15 -0.83
CA GLY A 180 -15.75 -15.89 -0.02
C GLY A 180 -16.43 -14.60 -0.46
N ASN A 181 -17.75 -14.65 -0.66
CA ASN A 181 -18.60 -13.47 -0.87
C ASN A 181 -18.67 -12.67 0.45
N ARG A 182 -17.58 -11.94 0.79
CA ARG A 182 -17.60 -10.96 1.88
C ARG A 182 -17.84 -9.60 1.26
N ASP A 183 -19.09 -9.33 0.98
CA ASP A 183 -19.57 -8.10 0.32
C ASP A 183 -19.26 -6.78 1.06
N SER A 184 -18.55 -6.82 2.17
CA SER A 184 -17.95 -5.64 2.83
C SER A 184 -17.01 -6.04 3.98
N ALA A 185 -15.82 -6.51 3.67
CA ALA A 185 -14.82 -6.67 4.73
C ALA A 185 -14.30 -5.28 5.15
N VAL A 186 -14.25 -5.03 6.45
CA VAL A 186 -13.55 -3.86 7.01
C VAL A 186 -12.07 -4.18 7.02
N VAL A 187 -11.34 -3.49 6.14
CA VAL A 187 -9.89 -3.60 6.03
C VAL A 187 -9.25 -2.52 6.89
N ARG A 188 -8.26 -2.91 7.65
CA ARG A 188 -7.38 -2.02 8.41
C ARG A 188 -6.03 -1.96 7.71
N ASN A 189 -5.43 -0.79 7.65
CA ASN A 189 -4.12 -0.59 7.02
C ASN A 189 -3.20 0.21 7.95
N VAL A 190 -2.00 -0.31 8.16
CA VAL A 190 -0.91 0.38 8.85
C VAL A 190 0.00 0.98 7.79
N TYR A 191 0.19 2.28 7.81
CA TYR A 191 1.16 3.00 7.00
C TYR A 191 2.37 3.34 7.86
N VAL A 192 3.55 2.91 7.45
CA VAL A 192 4.80 3.22 8.14
C VAL A 192 5.72 3.98 7.19
N PRO A 193 6.14 5.21 7.52
CA PRO A 193 7.05 5.98 6.70
C PRO A 193 8.31 5.20 6.31
N LEU A 194 8.51 4.98 5.02
CA LEU A 194 9.69 4.29 4.48
C LEU A 194 10.78 5.32 4.17
N ARG A 195 11.81 5.37 5.02
CA ARG A 195 12.95 6.27 4.87
C ARG A 195 14.20 5.46 4.52
N ILE A 196 14.81 5.78 3.37
CA ILE A 196 16.05 5.15 2.89
C ILE A 196 17.16 6.20 2.90
N LYS A 197 18.25 5.91 3.59
CA LYS A 197 19.36 6.87 3.82
C LYS A 197 18.84 8.24 4.33
N GLY A 198 17.86 8.19 5.26
CA GLY A 198 17.25 9.36 5.88
C GLY A 198 16.23 10.12 5.01
N ARG A 199 16.11 9.81 3.72
CA ARG A 199 15.14 10.44 2.81
C ARG A 199 13.88 9.60 2.70
N ARG A 200 12.69 10.20 2.90
CA ARG A 200 11.42 9.50 2.74
C ARG A 200 11.17 9.16 1.26
N TRP A 201 11.03 7.87 0.98
CA TRP A 201 10.67 7.35 -0.33
C TRP A 201 9.14 7.24 -0.48
N GLY A 202 8.48 6.78 0.57
CA GLY A 202 7.04 6.53 0.60
C GLY A 202 6.65 5.88 1.91
N ASP A 203 5.83 4.82 1.84
CA ASP A 203 5.36 4.08 2.99
C ASP A 203 5.44 2.55 2.76
N LEU A 204 5.73 1.80 3.83
CA LEU A 204 5.35 0.41 3.91
C LEU A 204 3.91 0.34 4.41
N GLU A 205 3.07 -0.39 3.70
CA GLU A 205 1.66 -0.60 4.02
C GLU A 205 1.40 -2.07 4.34
N VAL A 206 0.73 -2.31 5.48
CA VAL A 206 0.27 -3.65 5.88
C VAL A 206 -1.24 -3.60 6.07
N ALA A 207 -1.98 -4.19 5.13
CA ALA A 207 -3.42 -4.28 5.21
C ALA A 207 -3.87 -5.65 5.74
N TYR A 208 -4.84 -5.66 6.66
CA TYR A 208 -5.32 -6.87 7.32
C TYR A 208 -6.82 -6.78 7.67
N ILE A 209 -7.39 -7.92 8.01
CA ILE A 209 -8.75 -8.07 8.58
C ILE A 209 -8.67 -8.81 9.91
N LEU A 210 -9.55 -8.43 10.85
CA LEU A 210 -9.74 -9.13 12.12
C LEU A 210 -11.04 -9.90 12.11
#